data_28b2115866d5f05c2387e7cb07bf7e0a
#
_entry.id   28b2115866d5f05c2387e7cb07bf7e0a
#
_cell.length_a   1.000
_cell.length_b   1.000
_cell.length_c   1.000
_cell.angle_alpha   90.00
_cell.angle_beta   90.00
_cell.angle_gamma   90.00
#
_symmetry.space_group_name_H-M   'P 1'
#
loop_
_entity.id
_entity.type
_entity.pdbx_description
1 polymer ?
#
loop_
_entity_poly.entity_id
_entity_poly.type
_entity_poly.pdbx_seq_one_letter_code
_entity_poly.pdbx_strand_id
1 'polypeptide(L)'
;MRLRREISEFFTLAWFTRVLIIWALEVAGLLFLVAILPGLTVINWDTAIWTILLISLLNALIWPTLVYLTVPFTVLTFILLTLVFNGFIIWLSGQIDPSFESIGYWSISLGALGLTVINALLIGFLAIDFHESYHRYVIQQFSSKKANSAKFNTPGVMFLEIDGLSAPVLRNAIEMGQMPTLARWLNSGSHRLIEWECDLSSQTAASQAGILHGNNFDIPAFRWYEKDNGKIMVSNHPRHTAEIEQRMSNGNGLLVNEGASRGNMFSGDAPDVMFTFSTLAGLSNVHTKTYYHYFINPYNFARMIELFIWDIVLEKYAAWKQKLTDERPRVRRRGAYPILRAFTTIFLRELSIYMLIGDMFKGIPSAYTTFVGYDEVAHHSGIERPDAIDVLRKLDHQFARLEEAANQSPRRYHFVVLSDHGQSQGATFLQRHNMTLAECVRRLISEEHAVESAEHASEGWGSLNAFLTEFMKDEERRASRILRGIIKPRTYSGNVVLGPDHRHYVHDKKPIEKRAAEVVVLPSGNLGLVYFTDWKERLSYEKIRENFPNVIPGLVQHPGIGFIMVRSEENGPMAIGAKGTHFLENGMIEGEDPLKNFSSNAPEHLRRSDTFPHVPDILVNS
;
A
#
# COMPACT_ATOMS: atom_id res chain seq x y z
N MET A 1 34.72 2.00 -30.86
CA MET A 1 34.15 3.36 -30.86
C MET A 1 33.02 3.55 -29.83
N ARG A 2 32.09 2.57 -29.64
CA ARG A 2 31.04 2.61 -28.63
C ARG A 2 31.56 2.75 -27.18
N LEU A 3 32.53 1.93 -26.77
CA LEU A 3 33.10 1.97 -25.41
C LEU A 3 33.75 3.32 -25.06
N ARG A 4 34.35 4.02 -26.03
CA ARG A 4 34.95 5.35 -25.82
C ARG A 4 33.91 6.44 -25.64
N ARG A 5 32.72 6.30 -26.25
CA ARG A 5 31.63 7.25 -26.12
C ARG A 5 30.91 7.07 -24.76
N GLU A 6 30.73 5.81 -24.34
CA GLU A 6 30.13 5.50 -23.02
C GLU A 6 31.02 5.98 -21.86
N ILE A 7 32.35 5.84 -21.98
CA ILE A 7 33.30 6.34 -20.96
C ILE A 7 33.34 7.87 -20.93
N SER A 8 33.20 8.57 -22.07
CA SER A 8 33.19 10.05 -22.07
C SER A 8 31.91 10.67 -21.55
N GLU A 9 30.77 9.96 -21.63
CA GLU A 9 29.51 10.38 -21.04
C GLU A 9 29.46 10.16 -19.50
N PHE A 10 30.28 9.23 -18.98
CA PHE A 10 30.41 8.99 -17.54
C PHE A 10 31.22 10.09 -16.81
N PHE A 11 32.22 10.68 -17.46
CA PHE A 11 33.09 11.70 -16.85
C PHE A 11 32.70 13.12 -17.27
N THR A 12 31.46 13.51 -17.01
CA THR A 12 31.01 14.89 -17.23
C THR A 12 31.46 15.83 -16.09
N LEU A 13 31.58 17.14 -16.38
CA LEU A 13 31.87 18.15 -15.37
C LEU A 13 30.88 18.06 -14.20
N ALA A 14 29.62 17.75 -14.48
CA ALA A 14 28.57 17.52 -13.48
C ALA A 14 28.89 16.32 -12.56
N TRP A 15 29.46 15.24 -13.10
CA TRP A 15 29.89 14.08 -12.32
C TRP A 15 31.00 14.46 -11.33
N PHE A 16 32.03 15.16 -11.80
CA PHE A 16 33.13 15.63 -10.93
C PHE A 16 32.64 16.58 -9.84
N THR A 17 31.76 17.52 -10.17
CA THR A 17 31.18 18.43 -9.18
C THR A 17 30.41 17.69 -8.10
N ARG A 18 29.65 16.65 -8.48
CA ARG A 18 28.89 15.80 -7.54
C ARG A 18 29.81 15.00 -6.62
N VAL A 19 30.83 14.37 -7.16
CA VAL A 19 31.84 13.63 -6.37
C VAL A 19 32.48 14.55 -5.34
N LEU A 20 32.84 15.77 -5.72
CA LEU A 20 33.42 16.76 -4.81
C LEU A 20 32.42 17.20 -3.72
N ILE A 21 31.14 17.39 -4.07
CA ILE A 21 30.10 17.72 -3.09
C ILE A 21 29.90 16.58 -2.10
N ILE A 22 29.78 15.33 -2.58
CA ILE A 22 29.68 14.13 -1.71
C ILE A 22 30.86 14.09 -0.75
N TRP A 23 32.02 14.25 -1.27
CA TRP A 23 33.25 14.24 -0.50
C TRP A 23 33.31 15.32 0.58
N ALA A 24 32.98 16.56 0.22
CA ALA A 24 32.92 17.66 1.16
C ALA A 24 31.89 17.40 2.29
N LEU A 25 30.75 16.81 1.94
CA LEU A 25 29.70 16.45 2.90
C LEU A 25 30.12 15.26 3.78
N GLU A 26 30.84 14.26 3.24
CA GLU A 26 31.41 13.17 4.04
C GLU A 26 32.46 13.67 5.03
N VAL A 27 33.33 14.58 4.61
CA VAL A 27 34.32 15.23 5.50
C VAL A 27 33.59 15.99 6.61
N ALA A 28 32.60 16.80 6.24
CA ALA A 28 31.79 17.54 7.23
C ALA A 28 31.05 16.57 8.19
N GLY A 29 30.54 15.46 7.67
CA GLY A 29 29.91 14.40 8.44
C GLY A 29 30.87 13.72 9.43
N LEU A 30 32.09 13.41 9.01
CA LEU A 30 33.11 12.85 9.88
C LEU A 30 33.48 13.82 11.01
N LEU A 31 33.69 15.10 10.68
CA LEU A 31 33.98 16.12 11.67
C LEU A 31 32.83 16.33 12.66
N PHE A 32 31.60 16.25 12.19
CA PHE A 32 30.41 16.27 13.05
C PHE A 32 30.38 15.08 14.00
N LEU A 33 30.70 13.87 13.51
CA LEU A 33 30.78 12.66 14.35
C LEU A 33 31.90 12.77 15.39
N VAL A 34 33.06 13.27 14.99
CA VAL A 34 34.19 13.53 15.92
C VAL A 34 33.80 14.54 17.01
N ALA A 35 33.01 15.56 16.66
CA ALA A 35 32.56 16.56 17.64
C ALA A 35 31.55 16.02 18.65
N ILE A 36 30.78 14.97 18.29
CA ILE A 36 29.69 14.42 19.13
C ILE A 36 30.12 13.13 19.85
N LEU A 37 30.92 12.29 19.18
CA LEU A 37 31.26 10.97 19.70
C LEU A 37 32.53 11.02 20.54
N PRO A 38 32.45 10.71 21.85
CA PRO A 38 33.63 10.60 22.68
C PRO A 38 34.52 9.44 22.20
N GLY A 39 35.81 9.69 22.04
CA GLY A 39 36.78 8.68 21.64
C GLY A 39 37.06 8.57 20.14
N LEU A 40 36.52 9.47 19.32
CA LEU A 40 36.98 9.75 17.97
C LEU A 40 37.66 11.12 17.95
N THR A 41 38.92 11.18 17.58
CA THR A 41 39.66 12.45 17.49
C THR A 41 40.34 12.58 16.12
N VAL A 42 40.26 13.77 15.55
CA VAL A 42 40.95 14.16 14.31
C VAL A 42 41.70 15.43 14.60
N ILE A 43 42.99 15.47 14.33
CA ILE A 43 43.85 16.57 14.75
C ILE A 43 43.55 17.84 13.94
N ASN A 44 43.23 17.72 12.66
CA ASN A 44 42.94 18.84 11.77
C ASN A 44 42.13 18.45 10.55
N TRP A 45 41.79 19.43 9.69
CA TRP A 45 41.02 19.21 8.47
C TRP A 45 41.72 18.32 7.44
N ASP A 46 43.04 18.43 7.33
CA ASP A 46 43.82 17.63 6.37
C ASP A 46 43.69 16.15 6.71
N THR A 47 43.74 15.80 7.98
CA THR A 47 43.53 14.44 8.48
C THR A 47 42.14 13.92 8.15
N ALA A 48 41.09 14.74 8.32
CA ALA A 48 39.73 14.36 7.99
C ALA A 48 39.59 14.05 6.49
N ILE A 49 40.18 14.87 5.62
CA ILE A 49 40.17 14.67 4.17
C ILE A 49 40.92 13.39 3.79
N TRP A 50 42.13 13.17 4.30
CA TRP A 50 42.89 11.96 4.03
C TRP A 50 42.21 10.70 4.55
N THR A 51 41.61 10.73 5.72
CA THR A 51 40.87 9.60 6.30
C THR A 51 39.65 9.24 5.43
N ILE A 52 38.89 10.23 4.96
CA ILE A 52 37.75 9.97 4.05
C ILE A 52 38.23 9.40 2.71
N LEU A 53 39.32 9.94 2.15
CA LEU A 53 39.94 9.39 0.94
C LEU A 53 40.33 7.93 1.10
N LEU A 54 40.97 7.60 2.23
CA LEU A 54 41.36 6.25 2.55
C LEU A 54 40.16 5.33 2.73
N ILE A 55 39.13 5.78 3.46
CA ILE A 55 37.87 5.04 3.62
C ILE A 55 37.20 4.79 2.27
N SER A 56 37.11 5.81 1.42
CA SER A 56 36.50 5.69 0.09
C SER A 56 37.29 4.71 -0.81
N LEU A 57 38.62 4.76 -0.75
CA LEU A 57 39.48 3.84 -1.50
C LEU A 57 39.33 2.40 -1.00
N LEU A 58 39.36 2.18 0.30
CA LEU A 58 39.17 0.87 0.91
C LEU A 58 37.79 0.31 0.60
N ASN A 59 36.77 1.14 0.66
CA ASN A 59 35.41 0.76 0.23
C ASN A 59 35.39 0.31 -1.23
N ALA A 60 36.01 1.07 -2.14
CA ALA A 60 36.05 0.74 -3.56
C ALA A 60 36.78 -0.58 -3.86
N LEU A 61 37.83 -0.92 -3.10
CA LEU A 61 38.61 -2.14 -3.28
C LEU A 61 37.99 -3.37 -2.62
N ILE A 62 37.50 -3.23 -1.42
CA ILE A 62 37.08 -4.37 -0.59
C ILE A 62 35.57 -4.67 -0.79
N TRP A 63 34.76 -3.64 -1.07
CA TRP A 63 33.31 -3.77 -1.23
C TRP A 63 32.88 -4.80 -2.30
N PRO A 64 33.43 -4.81 -3.52
CA PRO A 64 33.08 -5.82 -4.53
C PRO A 64 33.33 -7.25 -4.05
N THR A 65 34.44 -7.46 -3.31
CA THR A 65 34.81 -8.77 -2.77
C THR A 65 33.84 -9.19 -1.64
N LEU A 66 33.48 -8.27 -0.75
CA LEU A 66 32.51 -8.53 0.30
C LEU A 66 31.12 -8.82 -0.25
N VAL A 67 30.66 -8.07 -1.25
CA VAL A 67 29.38 -8.33 -1.92
C VAL A 67 29.37 -9.74 -2.49
N TYR A 68 30.45 -10.17 -3.14
CA TYR A 68 30.55 -11.52 -3.69
C TYR A 68 30.52 -12.61 -2.61
N LEU A 69 31.18 -12.38 -1.47
CA LEU A 69 31.21 -13.30 -0.33
C LEU A 69 29.85 -13.36 0.40
N THR A 70 29.06 -12.26 0.37
CA THR A 70 27.83 -12.13 1.14
C THR A 70 26.57 -12.51 0.38
N VAL A 71 26.66 -12.71 -0.93
CA VAL A 71 25.56 -13.17 -1.79
C VAL A 71 24.76 -14.36 -1.23
N PRO A 72 25.34 -15.34 -0.50
CA PRO A 72 24.55 -16.40 0.12
C PRO A 72 23.90 -16.03 1.48
N PHE A 73 24.14 -14.83 2.02
CA PHE A 73 23.66 -14.44 3.34
C PHE A 73 22.45 -13.50 3.28
N THR A 74 21.69 -13.44 4.37
CA THR A 74 20.47 -12.65 4.46
C THR A 74 20.75 -11.15 4.58
N VAL A 75 19.74 -10.35 4.25
CA VAL A 75 19.70 -8.89 4.38
C VAL A 75 20.18 -8.39 5.74
N LEU A 76 19.75 -9.03 6.82
CA LEU A 76 20.18 -8.65 8.17
C LEU A 76 21.69 -8.86 8.36
N THR A 77 22.21 -9.96 7.83
CA THR A 77 23.63 -10.27 7.84
C THR A 77 24.42 -9.25 7.01
N PHE A 78 23.83 -8.77 5.90
CA PHE A 78 24.43 -7.74 5.08
C PHE A 78 24.54 -6.40 5.82
N ILE A 79 23.47 -5.96 6.50
CA ILE A 79 23.50 -4.74 7.33
C ILE A 79 24.54 -4.85 8.45
N LEU A 80 24.55 -5.97 9.18
CA LEU A 80 25.53 -6.22 10.23
C LEU A 80 26.95 -6.27 9.68
N LEU A 81 27.14 -6.88 8.52
CA LEU A 81 28.45 -6.97 7.89
C LEU A 81 28.91 -5.58 7.38
N THR A 82 28.01 -4.76 6.84
CA THR A 82 28.31 -3.37 6.45
C THR A 82 28.75 -2.56 7.67
N LEU A 83 28.06 -2.73 8.81
CA LEU A 83 28.41 -2.07 10.06
C LEU A 83 29.80 -2.52 10.58
N VAL A 84 30.04 -3.82 10.62
CA VAL A 84 31.32 -4.41 11.02
C VAL A 84 32.44 -3.97 10.07
N PHE A 85 32.16 -3.92 8.78
CA PHE A 85 33.12 -3.52 7.77
C PHE A 85 33.46 -2.02 7.85
N ASN A 86 32.49 -1.14 7.99
CA ASN A 86 32.75 0.28 8.21
C ASN A 86 33.51 0.50 9.54
N GLY A 87 33.19 -0.27 10.58
CA GLY A 87 33.97 -0.27 11.82
C GLY A 87 35.41 -0.73 11.62
N PHE A 88 35.63 -1.78 10.84
CA PHE A 88 36.96 -2.26 10.47
C PHE A 88 37.75 -1.23 9.68
N ILE A 89 37.10 -0.54 8.72
CA ILE A 89 37.76 0.52 7.93
C ILE A 89 38.14 1.69 8.82
N ILE A 90 37.27 2.14 9.74
CA ILE A 90 37.59 3.20 10.69
C ILE A 90 38.77 2.80 11.59
N TRP A 91 38.78 1.58 12.08
CA TRP A 91 39.89 1.06 12.88
C TRP A 91 41.18 1.00 12.05
N LEU A 92 41.11 0.48 10.82
CA LEU A 92 42.26 0.36 9.92
C LEU A 92 42.81 1.75 9.53
N SER A 93 41.93 2.73 9.31
CA SER A 93 42.33 4.12 9.04
C SER A 93 43.14 4.70 10.18
N GLY A 94 42.78 4.42 11.43
CA GLY A 94 43.56 4.83 12.61
C GLY A 94 44.89 4.10 12.74
N GLN A 95 45.04 2.91 12.16
CA GLN A 95 46.35 2.22 12.12
C GLN A 95 47.28 2.77 11.02
N ILE A 96 46.71 3.29 9.94
CA ILE A 96 47.45 3.83 8.79
C ILE A 96 47.80 5.31 9.02
N ASP A 97 46.87 6.09 9.57
CA ASP A 97 47.07 7.51 9.88
C ASP A 97 47.05 7.76 11.39
N PRO A 98 48.21 7.95 12.03
CA PRO A 98 48.32 8.19 13.47
C PRO A 98 47.62 9.49 13.94
N SER A 99 47.24 10.38 13.01
CA SER A 99 46.51 11.61 13.33
C SER A 99 45.00 11.38 13.56
N PHE A 100 44.51 10.18 13.21
CA PHE A 100 43.12 9.74 13.48
C PHE A 100 43.14 8.72 14.62
N GLU A 101 42.71 9.16 15.79
CA GLU A 101 42.63 8.28 16.97
C GLU A 101 41.22 7.82 17.22
N SER A 102 41.06 6.51 17.40
CA SER A 102 39.79 5.89 17.81
C SER A 102 40.01 5.10 19.10
N ILE A 103 39.43 5.57 20.20
CA ILE A 103 39.59 4.99 21.52
C ILE A 103 38.38 4.11 21.85
N GLY A 104 38.60 2.79 21.78
CA GLY A 104 37.62 1.78 22.22
C GLY A 104 36.62 1.35 21.14
N TYR A 105 36.11 0.12 21.30
CA TYR A 105 35.19 -0.52 20.34
C TYR A 105 33.87 0.24 20.13
N TRP A 106 33.35 0.90 21.16
CA TRP A 106 32.12 1.66 21.10
C TRP A 106 32.21 2.90 20.21
N SER A 107 33.32 3.61 20.27
CA SER A 107 33.57 4.79 19.43
C SER A 107 33.66 4.40 17.95
N ILE A 108 34.34 3.30 17.65
CA ILE A 108 34.43 2.74 16.28
C ILE A 108 33.06 2.32 15.78
N SER A 109 32.28 1.61 16.61
CA SER A 109 30.96 1.11 16.22
C SER A 109 29.95 2.25 15.99
N LEU A 110 29.94 3.25 16.87
CA LEU A 110 29.07 4.43 16.75
C LEU A 110 29.51 5.33 15.60
N GLY A 111 30.82 5.45 15.37
CA GLY A 111 31.37 6.16 14.21
C GLY A 111 31.00 5.48 12.89
N ALA A 112 31.11 4.16 12.82
CA ALA A 112 30.68 3.38 11.66
C ALA A 112 29.18 3.51 11.39
N LEU A 113 28.36 3.44 12.43
CA LEU A 113 26.92 3.65 12.31
C LEU A 113 26.61 5.08 11.82
N GLY A 114 27.26 6.08 12.43
CA GLY A 114 27.09 7.49 12.07
C GLY A 114 27.48 7.76 10.62
N LEU A 115 28.65 7.28 10.17
CA LEU A 115 29.08 7.40 8.78
C LEU A 115 28.13 6.67 7.83
N THR A 116 27.65 5.49 8.20
CA THR A 116 26.67 4.75 7.39
C THR A 116 25.39 5.55 7.23
N VAL A 117 24.88 6.15 8.31
CA VAL A 117 23.68 7.02 8.28
C VAL A 117 23.92 8.29 7.45
N ILE A 118 25.08 8.94 7.62
CA ILE A 118 25.42 10.14 6.85
C ILE A 118 25.52 9.80 5.37
N ASN A 119 26.22 8.75 5.00
CA ASN A 119 26.33 8.30 3.63
C ASN A 119 24.97 7.92 3.04
N ALA A 120 24.12 7.23 3.78
CA ALA A 120 22.76 6.94 3.36
C ALA A 120 21.95 8.22 3.09
N LEU A 121 22.02 9.22 3.98
CA LEU A 121 21.35 10.50 3.80
C LEU A 121 21.90 11.30 2.61
N LEU A 122 23.22 11.27 2.40
CA LEU A 122 23.87 11.97 1.29
C LEU A 122 23.55 11.32 -0.06
N ILE A 123 23.58 10.02 -0.13
CA ILE A 123 23.21 9.26 -1.33
C ILE A 123 21.72 9.51 -1.63
N GLY A 124 20.83 9.46 -0.62
CA GLY A 124 19.41 9.75 -0.79
C GLY A 124 19.11 11.15 -1.30
N PHE A 125 19.83 12.15 -0.78
CA PHE A 125 19.68 13.54 -1.22
C PHE A 125 20.20 13.78 -2.64
N LEU A 126 21.27 13.06 -3.04
CA LEU A 126 21.93 13.20 -4.34
C LEU A 126 21.41 12.18 -5.38
N ALA A 127 20.75 11.11 -4.94
CA ALA A 127 20.26 10.02 -5.79
C ALA A 127 19.05 10.38 -6.66
N ILE A 128 18.59 11.65 -6.63
CA ILE A 128 17.51 12.13 -7.52
C ILE A 128 17.85 11.82 -8.99
N ASP A 129 19.14 11.87 -9.38
CA ASP A 129 19.59 11.57 -10.74
C ASP A 129 20.09 10.10 -10.96
N PHE A 130 20.39 9.35 -9.88
CA PHE A 130 20.79 7.93 -9.98
C PHE A 130 19.63 6.99 -10.35
N HIS A 131 18.39 7.49 -10.33
CA HIS A 131 17.22 6.73 -10.72
C HIS A 131 17.32 6.15 -12.14
N GLU A 132 17.78 6.91 -13.13
CA GLU A 132 17.91 6.43 -14.50
C GLU A 132 19.00 5.34 -14.64
N SER A 133 20.15 5.53 -14.01
CA SER A 133 21.25 4.55 -14.08
C SER A 133 20.88 3.20 -13.45
N TYR A 134 20.12 3.22 -12.35
CA TYR A 134 19.62 2.03 -11.69
C TYR A 134 18.66 1.24 -12.60
N HIS A 135 17.72 1.93 -13.25
CA HIS A 135 16.74 1.26 -14.11
C HIS A 135 17.39 0.69 -15.37
N ARG A 136 18.30 1.41 -15.98
CA ARG A 136 19.12 0.87 -17.08
C ARG A 136 19.85 -0.40 -16.64
N TYR A 137 20.40 -0.41 -15.43
CA TYR A 137 21.03 -1.61 -14.88
C TYR A 137 20.05 -2.78 -14.70
N VAL A 138 18.87 -2.56 -14.13
CA VAL A 138 17.83 -3.59 -13.97
C VAL A 138 17.37 -4.11 -15.33
N ILE A 139 17.08 -3.23 -16.27
CA ILE A 139 16.69 -3.58 -17.63
C ILE A 139 17.81 -4.37 -18.33
N GLN A 140 19.06 -3.94 -18.23
CA GLN A 140 20.22 -4.65 -18.78
C GLN A 140 20.40 -6.03 -18.15
N GLN A 141 20.18 -6.18 -16.85
CA GLN A 141 20.27 -7.46 -16.14
C GLN A 141 19.24 -8.47 -16.68
N PHE A 142 18.01 -8.02 -16.96
CA PHE A 142 16.98 -8.88 -17.55
C PHE A 142 17.21 -9.11 -19.04
N SER A 143 17.63 -8.10 -19.80
CA SER A 143 17.92 -8.17 -21.23
C SER A 143 19.09 -9.11 -21.52
N SER A 144 20.20 -9.04 -20.78
CA SER A 144 21.39 -9.89 -20.97
C SER A 144 21.12 -11.36 -20.72
N LYS A 145 20.21 -11.70 -19.81
CA LYS A 145 19.81 -13.08 -19.53
C LYS A 145 18.97 -13.72 -20.63
N LYS A 146 18.40 -12.92 -21.56
CA LYS A 146 17.43 -13.38 -22.57
C LYS A 146 17.73 -12.96 -24.01
N ALA A 147 18.99 -12.68 -24.34
CA ALA A 147 19.43 -12.30 -25.70
C ALA A 147 18.96 -13.25 -26.83
N ASN A 148 18.48 -14.46 -26.49
CA ASN A 148 17.98 -15.49 -27.43
C ASN A 148 16.48 -15.78 -27.30
N SER A 149 15.67 -14.90 -26.69
CA SER A 149 14.23 -15.17 -26.52
C SER A 149 13.45 -14.97 -27.84
N ALA A 150 12.58 -15.92 -28.16
CA ALA A 150 11.65 -15.80 -29.29
C ALA A 150 10.79 -14.53 -29.15
N LYS A 151 10.63 -13.80 -30.24
CA LYS A 151 9.70 -12.65 -30.28
C LYS A 151 8.26 -13.18 -30.26
N PHE A 152 7.44 -12.60 -29.41
CA PHE A 152 6.01 -12.91 -29.35
C PHE A 152 5.24 -12.10 -30.40
N ASN A 153 4.33 -12.76 -31.13
CA ASN A 153 3.54 -12.10 -32.16
C ASN A 153 2.31 -11.36 -31.59
N THR A 154 1.80 -11.82 -30.46
CA THR A 154 0.65 -11.20 -29.77
C THR A 154 1.13 -10.22 -28.70
N PRO A 155 0.58 -8.98 -28.65
CA PRO A 155 0.89 -8.07 -27.57
C PRO A 155 0.41 -8.59 -26.22
N GLY A 156 1.04 -8.15 -25.15
CA GLY A 156 0.59 -8.37 -23.79
C GLY A 156 -0.07 -7.12 -23.20
N VAL A 157 -0.68 -7.25 -22.03
CA VAL A 157 -1.34 -6.15 -21.31
C VAL A 157 -0.83 -6.08 -19.88
N MET A 158 -0.43 -4.88 -19.46
CA MET A 158 -0.06 -4.57 -18.07
C MET A 158 -1.13 -3.70 -17.45
N PHE A 159 -1.86 -4.24 -16.48
CA PHE A 159 -2.87 -3.52 -15.71
C PHE A 159 -2.18 -2.90 -14.48
N LEU A 160 -2.23 -1.57 -14.37
CA LEU A 160 -1.57 -0.77 -13.37
C LEU A 160 -2.63 -0.03 -12.57
N GLU A 161 -3.09 -0.63 -11.47
CA GLU A 161 -4.12 -0.03 -10.62
C GLU A 161 -3.50 0.95 -9.63
N ILE A 162 -4.04 2.15 -9.58
CA ILE A 162 -3.76 3.16 -8.55
C ILE A 162 -4.94 3.16 -7.59
N ASP A 163 -4.75 2.55 -6.45
CA ASP A 163 -5.77 2.37 -5.43
C ASP A 163 -6.32 3.71 -4.93
N GLY A 164 -7.64 3.83 -4.88
CA GLY A 164 -8.36 4.97 -4.31
C GLY A 164 -8.30 6.28 -5.10
N LEU A 165 -7.79 6.29 -6.35
CA LEU A 165 -7.60 7.50 -7.14
C LEU A 165 -8.85 7.88 -7.94
N SER A 166 -9.53 8.95 -7.54
CA SER A 166 -10.68 9.49 -8.29
C SER A 166 -10.25 10.24 -9.56
N ALA A 167 -11.12 10.24 -10.59
CA ALA A 167 -10.87 10.93 -11.85
C ALA A 167 -10.66 12.45 -11.69
N PRO A 168 -11.37 13.19 -10.83
CA PRO A 168 -11.09 14.61 -10.60
C PRO A 168 -9.68 14.87 -10.04
N VAL A 169 -9.24 14.06 -9.06
CA VAL A 169 -7.89 14.19 -8.49
C VAL A 169 -6.82 13.88 -9.53
N LEU A 170 -7.02 12.85 -10.36
CA LEU A 170 -6.11 12.54 -11.46
C LEU A 170 -5.97 13.71 -12.45
N ARG A 171 -7.09 14.31 -12.87
CA ARG A 171 -7.06 15.49 -13.76
C ARG A 171 -6.29 16.64 -13.14
N ASN A 172 -6.61 16.97 -11.91
CA ASN A 172 -5.92 18.02 -11.17
C ASN A 172 -4.40 17.74 -11.07
N ALA A 173 -3.99 16.52 -10.76
CA ALA A 173 -2.58 16.14 -10.71
C ALA A 173 -1.88 16.27 -12.08
N ILE A 174 -2.56 15.94 -13.18
CA ILE A 174 -2.05 16.12 -14.54
C ILE A 174 -1.93 17.61 -14.88
N GLU A 175 -2.94 18.41 -14.61
CA GLU A 175 -2.96 19.86 -14.84
C GLU A 175 -1.89 20.59 -14.05
N MET A 176 -1.62 20.18 -12.82
CA MET A 176 -0.52 20.68 -12.00
C MET A 176 0.87 20.20 -12.46
N GLY A 177 0.96 19.40 -13.52
CA GLY A 177 2.21 18.85 -14.05
C GLY A 177 2.87 17.81 -13.14
N GLN A 178 2.11 17.22 -12.22
CA GLN A 178 2.64 16.21 -11.29
C GLN A 178 2.70 14.80 -11.91
N MET A 179 2.03 14.57 -13.03
CA MET A 179 2.02 13.29 -13.75
C MET A 179 2.41 13.47 -15.22
N PRO A 180 3.67 13.82 -15.52
CA PRO A 180 4.12 14.14 -16.88
C PRO A 180 4.08 12.95 -17.84
N THR A 181 4.22 11.71 -17.38
CA THR A 181 4.15 10.51 -18.23
C THR A 181 2.72 10.30 -18.72
N LEU A 182 1.75 10.32 -17.81
CA LEU A 182 0.32 10.21 -18.19
C LEU A 182 -0.12 11.39 -19.06
N ALA A 183 0.31 12.61 -18.72
CA ALA A 183 0.05 13.79 -19.55
C ALA A 183 0.57 13.60 -20.97
N ARG A 184 1.79 13.09 -21.14
CA ARG A 184 2.38 12.78 -22.43
C ARG A 184 1.60 11.70 -23.19
N TRP A 185 1.19 10.63 -22.51
CA TRP A 185 0.40 9.56 -23.13
C TRP A 185 -0.96 10.06 -23.64
N LEU A 186 -1.64 10.90 -22.86
CA LEU A 186 -2.90 11.52 -23.27
C LEU A 186 -2.71 12.51 -24.42
N ASN A 187 -1.73 13.42 -24.34
CA ASN A 187 -1.46 14.42 -25.35
C ASN A 187 -0.98 13.83 -26.69
N SER A 188 -0.29 12.69 -26.66
CA SER A 188 0.13 11.97 -27.87
C SER A 188 -1.00 11.17 -28.53
N GLY A 189 -2.15 11.04 -27.87
CA GLY A 189 -3.27 10.22 -28.33
C GLY A 189 -3.03 8.71 -28.22
N SER A 190 -1.91 8.28 -27.59
CA SER A 190 -1.64 6.85 -27.37
C SER A 190 -2.58 6.23 -26.32
N HIS A 191 -3.08 7.05 -25.41
CA HIS A 191 -4.05 6.70 -24.39
C HIS A 191 -5.20 7.68 -24.35
N ARG A 192 -6.31 7.26 -23.76
CA ARG A 192 -7.47 8.11 -23.48
C ARG A 192 -7.91 7.90 -22.04
N LEU A 193 -8.36 8.97 -21.38
CA LEU A 193 -8.95 8.91 -20.05
C LEU A 193 -10.45 8.65 -20.19
N ILE A 194 -10.94 7.62 -19.51
CA ILE A 194 -12.36 7.27 -19.41
C ILE A 194 -12.72 7.26 -17.93
N GLU A 195 -13.78 7.97 -17.58
CA GLU A 195 -14.37 7.84 -16.25
C GLU A 195 -15.29 6.63 -16.23
N TRP A 196 -15.23 5.89 -15.16
CA TRP A 196 -16.17 4.82 -14.84
C TRP A 196 -16.66 4.98 -13.40
N GLU A 197 -17.77 4.41 -13.11
CA GLU A 197 -18.44 4.51 -11.82
C GLU A 197 -18.34 3.16 -11.10
N CYS A 198 -17.73 3.17 -9.91
CA CYS A 198 -17.64 1.96 -9.09
C CYS A 198 -18.98 1.67 -8.39
N ASP A 199 -19.13 0.46 -7.87
CA ASP A 199 -20.31 0.06 -7.13
C ASP A 199 -20.49 0.87 -5.82
N LEU A 200 -21.68 0.76 -5.23
CA LEU A 200 -22.05 1.42 -3.98
C LEU A 200 -21.05 1.17 -2.85
N SER A 201 -20.49 -0.03 -2.75
CA SER A 201 -19.49 -0.37 -1.75
C SER A 201 -18.24 0.51 -1.82
N SER A 202 -17.89 1.03 -3.02
CA SER A 202 -16.76 1.95 -3.29
C SER A 202 -15.49 1.57 -2.55
N GLN A 203 -14.99 0.34 -2.80
CA GLN A 203 -13.83 -0.21 -2.10
C GLN A 203 -13.14 -1.32 -2.93
N THR A 204 -11.86 -1.56 -2.63
CA THR A 204 -10.94 -2.40 -3.41
C THR A 204 -11.47 -3.81 -3.66
N ALA A 205 -11.99 -4.50 -2.64
CA ALA A 205 -12.41 -5.90 -2.83
C ALA A 205 -13.59 -6.04 -3.81
N ALA A 206 -14.60 -5.19 -3.74
CA ALA A 206 -15.74 -5.25 -4.67
C ALA A 206 -15.32 -4.91 -6.10
N SER A 207 -14.51 -3.86 -6.26
CA SER A 207 -14.04 -3.43 -7.57
C SER A 207 -13.09 -4.44 -8.21
N GLN A 208 -12.10 -4.94 -7.46
CA GLN A 208 -11.18 -5.97 -7.98
C GLN A 208 -11.88 -7.30 -8.28
N ALA A 209 -12.85 -7.72 -7.47
CA ALA A 209 -13.66 -8.90 -7.80
C ALA A 209 -14.38 -8.74 -9.15
N GLY A 210 -14.97 -7.57 -9.39
CA GLY A 210 -15.59 -7.22 -10.67
C GLY A 210 -14.59 -7.19 -11.83
N ILE A 211 -13.43 -6.55 -11.65
CA ILE A 211 -12.41 -6.42 -12.69
C ILE A 211 -11.74 -7.76 -12.99
N LEU A 212 -11.35 -8.53 -11.97
CA LEU A 212 -10.55 -9.74 -12.12
C LEU A 212 -11.38 -11.00 -12.43
N HIS A 213 -12.62 -11.08 -11.94
CA HIS A 213 -13.50 -12.24 -12.10
C HIS A 213 -14.79 -11.95 -12.88
N GLY A 214 -15.06 -10.67 -13.22
CA GLY A 214 -16.32 -10.28 -13.84
C GLY A 214 -17.54 -10.41 -12.92
N ASN A 215 -17.31 -10.62 -11.64
CA ASN A 215 -18.34 -10.85 -10.63
C ASN A 215 -17.93 -10.23 -9.29
N ASN A 216 -18.80 -9.40 -8.71
CA ASN A 216 -18.65 -8.83 -7.38
C ASN A 216 -19.96 -8.87 -6.60
N PHE A 217 -20.81 -9.85 -6.94
CA PHE A 217 -22.09 -10.05 -6.27
C PHE A 217 -21.87 -10.39 -4.79
N ASP A 218 -22.70 -9.82 -3.92
CA ASP A 218 -22.69 -10.07 -2.49
C ASP A 218 -21.38 -9.67 -1.76
N ILE A 219 -20.79 -8.53 -2.19
CA ILE A 219 -19.73 -7.81 -1.46
C ILE A 219 -20.28 -6.43 -1.08
N PRO A 220 -21.11 -6.33 -0.02
CA PRO A 220 -21.85 -5.11 0.28
C PRO A 220 -20.98 -3.96 0.78
N ALA A 221 -19.82 -4.26 1.39
CA ALA A 221 -18.89 -3.26 1.92
C ALA A 221 -17.52 -3.88 2.23
N PHE A 222 -16.58 -3.10 2.79
CA PHE A 222 -15.28 -3.59 3.26
C PHE A 222 -15.42 -4.66 4.36
N ARG A 223 -16.47 -4.54 5.18
CA ARG A 223 -16.86 -5.54 6.18
C ARG A 223 -18.37 -5.60 6.28
N TRP A 224 -18.89 -6.82 6.45
CA TRP A 224 -20.32 -7.07 6.60
C TRP A 224 -20.58 -8.24 7.54
N TYR A 225 -21.81 -8.39 7.96
CA TYR A 225 -22.25 -9.49 8.83
C TYR A 225 -23.15 -10.46 8.04
N GLU A 226 -22.83 -11.73 8.11
CA GLU A 226 -23.60 -12.81 7.51
C GLU A 226 -24.51 -13.43 8.59
N LYS A 227 -25.79 -13.13 8.53
CA LYS A 227 -26.78 -13.53 9.54
C LYS A 227 -26.99 -15.03 9.62
N ASP A 228 -26.83 -15.74 8.52
CA ASP A 228 -27.01 -17.19 8.39
C ASP A 228 -25.97 -17.99 9.18
N ASN A 229 -24.76 -17.52 9.23
CA ASN A 229 -23.64 -18.16 9.93
C ASN A 229 -23.10 -17.39 11.14
N GLY A 230 -23.63 -16.20 11.42
CA GLY A 230 -23.21 -15.35 12.55
C GLY A 230 -21.78 -14.83 12.45
N LYS A 231 -21.27 -14.60 11.23
CA LYS A 231 -19.88 -14.27 10.96
C LYS A 231 -19.73 -12.83 10.44
N ILE A 232 -18.73 -12.10 10.97
CA ILE A 232 -18.28 -10.85 10.36
C ILE A 232 -17.24 -11.17 9.29
N MET A 233 -17.54 -10.83 8.06
CA MET A 233 -16.60 -10.88 6.96
C MET A 233 -15.79 -9.58 6.90
N VAL A 234 -14.48 -9.69 6.62
CA VAL A 234 -13.58 -8.55 6.44
C VAL A 234 -12.74 -8.82 5.20
N SER A 235 -12.88 -7.97 4.18
CA SER A 235 -12.36 -8.26 2.84
C SER A 235 -10.84 -8.36 2.75
N ASN A 236 -10.08 -7.65 3.62
CA ASN A 236 -8.61 -7.72 3.67
C ASN A 236 -8.06 -8.79 4.63
N HIS A 237 -8.92 -9.66 5.17
CA HIS A 237 -8.46 -10.78 5.97
C HIS A 237 -8.20 -12.00 5.05
N PRO A 238 -6.98 -12.58 4.99
CA PRO A 238 -6.60 -13.58 3.98
C PRO A 238 -7.57 -14.77 3.83
N ARG A 239 -8.14 -15.25 4.94
CA ARG A 239 -9.13 -16.35 4.89
C ARG A 239 -10.46 -15.91 4.28
N HIS A 240 -10.92 -14.71 4.68
CA HIS A 240 -12.17 -14.18 4.13
C HIS A 240 -11.98 -13.79 2.66
N THR A 241 -10.83 -13.21 2.31
CA THR A 241 -10.50 -12.90 0.92
C THR A 241 -10.47 -14.17 0.05
N ALA A 242 -9.89 -15.27 0.57
CA ALA A 242 -9.90 -16.55 -0.12
C ALA A 242 -11.34 -17.11 -0.28
N GLU A 243 -12.17 -16.98 0.75
CA GLU A 243 -13.58 -17.40 0.70
C GLU A 243 -14.39 -16.54 -0.28
N ILE A 244 -14.17 -15.23 -0.30
CA ILE A 244 -14.79 -14.32 -1.26
C ILE A 244 -14.39 -14.72 -2.68
N GLU A 245 -13.08 -14.90 -2.96
CA GLU A 245 -12.64 -15.30 -4.29
C GLU A 245 -13.23 -16.64 -4.73
N GLN A 246 -13.33 -17.62 -3.82
CA GLN A 246 -13.97 -18.89 -4.12
C GLN A 246 -15.45 -18.75 -4.51
N ARG A 247 -16.17 -17.77 -3.94
CA ARG A 247 -17.56 -17.46 -4.31
C ARG A 247 -17.65 -16.72 -5.66
N MET A 248 -16.62 -15.94 -6.02
CA MET A 248 -16.63 -15.07 -7.22
C MET A 248 -16.07 -15.76 -8.46
N SER A 249 -15.01 -16.56 -8.31
CA SER A 249 -14.33 -17.20 -9.44
C SER A 249 -15.15 -18.31 -10.05
N ASN A 250 -15.19 -18.33 -11.37
CA ASN A 250 -15.71 -19.43 -12.18
C ASN A 250 -14.59 -20.13 -12.99
N GLY A 251 -13.33 -19.86 -12.68
CA GLY A 251 -12.15 -20.41 -13.36
C GLY A 251 -11.80 -19.71 -14.68
N ASN A 252 -12.46 -18.57 -15.01
CA ASN A 252 -12.19 -17.79 -16.22
C ASN A 252 -11.82 -16.33 -15.90
N GLY A 253 -11.09 -16.12 -14.81
CA GLY A 253 -10.62 -14.81 -14.43
C GLY A 253 -9.72 -14.13 -15.47
N LEU A 254 -9.54 -12.84 -15.35
CA LEU A 254 -8.80 -11.99 -16.29
C LEU A 254 -7.37 -12.50 -16.58
N LEU A 255 -6.75 -13.17 -15.62
CA LEU A 255 -5.35 -13.60 -15.66
C LEU A 255 -5.16 -15.10 -15.85
N VAL A 256 -6.22 -15.88 -16.12
CA VAL A 256 -6.17 -17.34 -16.20
C VAL A 256 -5.21 -17.85 -17.27
N ASN A 257 -5.05 -17.12 -18.38
CA ASN A 257 -4.21 -17.52 -19.51
C ASN A 257 -2.76 -17.08 -19.31
N GLU A 258 -1.99 -17.86 -18.53
CA GLU A 258 -0.56 -17.59 -18.24
C GLU A 258 -0.28 -16.19 -17.66
N GLY A 259 -1.28 -15.58 -17.04
CA GLY A 259 -1.18 -14.25 -16.44
C GLY A 259 -0.50 -14.24 -15.09
N ALA A 260 -0.24 -13.04 -14.57
CA ALA A 260 0.43 -12.81 -13.29
C ALA A 260 -0.34 -11.81 -12.41
N SER A 261 -0.55 -12.15 -11.14
CA SER A 261 -1.14 -11.28 -10.12
C SER A 261 -0.08 -10.82 -9.12
N ARG A 262 0.03 -9.51 -8.90
CA ARG A 262 1.11 -8.89 -8.10
C ARG A 262 0.54 -7.89 -7.09
N GLY A 263 0.41 -8.31 -5.82
CA GLY A 263 0.01 -7.42 -4.73
C GLY A 263 -1.48 -7.07 -4.71
N ASN A 264 -2.35 -7.95 -5.21
CA ASN A 264 -3.79 -7.72 -5.35
C ASN A 264 -4.59 -8.40 -4.23
N MET A 265 -5.86 -8.03 -4.09
CA MET A 265 -6.78 -8.75 -3.21
C MET A 265 -7.07 -10.15 -3.75
N PHE A 266 -7.33 -10.28 -5.04
CA PHE A 266 -7.70 -11.52 -5.72
C PHE A 266 -6.69 -11.91 -6.79
N SER A 267 -6.66 -13.21 -7.11
CA SER A 267 -5.72 -13.75 -8.09
C SER A 267 -6.14 -13.49 -9.54
N GLY A 268 -7.45 -13.33 -9.81
CA GLY A 268 -7.97 -13.32 -11.18
C GLY A 268 -7.69 -14.62 -11.92
N ASP A 269 -7.65 -15.75 -11.18
CA ASP A 269 -7.27 -17.07 -11.64
C ASP A 269 -5.86 -17.17 -12.27
N ALA A 270 -4.96 -16.24 -11.91
CA ALA A 270 -3.58 -16.24 -12.38
C ALA A 270 -2.83 -17.50 -11.91
N PRO A 271 -2.07 -18.17 -12.80
CA PRO A 271 -1.19 -19.27 -12.41
C PRO A 271 0.08 -18.81 -11.67
N ASP A 272 0.50 -17.54 -11.85
CA ASP A 272 1.65 -16.92 -11.17
C ASP A 272 1.18 -15.79 -10.26
N VAL A 273 1.11 -16.07 -8.94
CA VAL A 273 0.63 -15.14 -7.92
C VAL A 273 1.73 -14.76 -6.95
N MET A 274 1.72 -13.49 -6.49
CA MET A 274 2.64 -13.00 -5.47
C MET A 274 2.00 -11.87 -4.66
N PHE A 275 2.09 -11.96 -3.33
CA PHE A 275 1.49 -11.03 -2.38
C PHE A 275 -0.02 -10.83 -2.60
N THR A 276 -0.70 -11.86 -3.12
CA THR A 276 -2.14 -11.86 -3.38
C THR A 276 -2.88 -12.41 -2.16
N PHE A 277 -3.78 -11.61 -1.59
CA PHE A 277 -4.40 -11.90 -0.30
C PHE A 277 -5.18 -13.23 -0.29
N SER A 278 -5.99 -13.46 -1.31
CA SER A 278 -6.82 -14.66 -1.41
C SER A 278 -6.02 -15.96 -1.44
N THR A 279 -4.80 -15.93 -1.97
CA THR A 279 -3.95 -17.12 -2.10
C THR A 279 -3.11 -17.40 -0.85
N LEU A 280 -3.00 -16.43 0.07
CA LEU A 280 -2.18 -16.58 1.28
C LEU A 280 -2.65 -17.68 2.22
N ALA A 281 -3.95 -17.96 2.29
CA ALA A 281 -4.52 -18.99 3.16
C ALA A 281 -4.18 -20.41 2.72
N GLY A 282 -3.98 -20.64 1.41
CA GLY A 282 -3.79 -21.96 0.78
C GLY A 282 -2.37 -22.28 0.30
N LEU A 283 -1.41 -21.35 0.44
CA LEU A 283 -0.07 -21.50 -0.13
C LEU A 283 0.74 -22.62 0.52
N SER A 284 0.76 -23.78 -0.10
CA SER A 284 1.74 -24.85 0.19
C SER A 284 2.98 -24.79 -0.71
N ASN A 285 2.91 -24.20 -1.92
CA ASN A 285 4.03 -24.13 -2.86
C ASN A 285 3.97 -22.85 -3.71
N VAL A 286 4.48 -21.74 -3.19
CA VAL A 286 4.61 -20.51 -3.97
C VAL A 286 5.92 -20.48 -4.73
N HIS A 287 5.88 -20.03 -5.98
CA HIS A 287 7.07 -19.77 -6.79
C HIS A 287 7.80 -18.50 -6.32
N THR A 288 8.13 -18.47 -5.04
CA THR A 288 8.76 -17.38 -4.28
C THR A 288 10.16 -16.98 -4.75
N LYS A 289 10.70 -17.62 -5.79
CA LYS A 289 12.11 -17.44 -6.18
C LYS A 289 12.42 -16.09 -6.82
N THR A 290 11.45 -15.43 -7.46
CA THR A 290 11.76 -14.26 -8.31
C THR A 290 12.01 -12.98 -7.52
N TYR A 291 11.23 -12.66 -6.50
CA TYR A 291 11.43 -11.46 -5.70
C TYR A 291 12.67 -11.50 -4.80
N TYR A 292 13.16 -12.69 -4.46
CA TYR A 292 14.42 -12.82 -3.72
C TYR A 292 15.62 -12.30 -4.50
N HIS A 293 15.60 -12.36 -5.84
CA HIS A 293 16.65 -11.76 -6.65
C HIS A 293 16.73 -10.25 -6.47
N TYR A 294 15.62 -9.58 -6.13
CA TYR A 294 15.64 -8.18 -5.76
C TYR A 294 16.45 -7.94 -4.48
N PHE A 295 16.24 -8.76 -3.45
CA PHE A 295 16.89 -8.60 -2.15
C PHE A 295 18.34 -9.13 -2.12
N ILE A 296 18.69 -10.08 -2.99
CA ILE A 296 20.07 -10.59 -3.11
C ILE A 296 20.97 -9.51 -3.72
N ASN A 297 20.43 -8.60 -4.53
CA ASN A 297 21.21 -7.50 -5.06
C ASN A 297 21.40 -6.41 -3.98
N PRO A 298 22.64 -6.20 -3.47
CA PRO A 298 22.87 -5.25 -2.38
C PRO A 298 22.50 -3.83 -2.72
N TYR A 299 22.63 -3.45 -4.00
CA TYR A 299 22.31 -2.12 -4.47
C TYR A 299 20.78 -1.85 -4.46
N ASN A 300 19.97 -2.81 -4.92
CA ASN A 300 18.51 -2.71 -4.86
C ASN A 300 18.05 -2.57 -3.42
N PHE A 301 18.64 -3.38 -2.55
CA PHE A 301 18.27 -3.42 -1.15
C PHE A 301 18.67 -2.14 -0.40
N ALA A 302 19.94 -1.69 -0.56
CA ALA A 302 20.42 -0.47 0.07
C ALA A 302 19.58 0.74 -0.35
N ARG A 303 19.32 0.88 -1.66
CA ARG A 303 18.48 1.95 -2.21
C ARG A 303 17.06 1.90 -1.65
N MET A 304 16.47 0.72 -1.56
CA MET A 304 15.11 0.57 -1.00
C MET A 304 15.06 1.00 0.48
N ILE A 305 16.03 0.57 1.30
CA ILE A 305 16.11 0.97 2.72
C ILE A 305 16.28 2.48 2.85
N GLU A 306 17.10 3.06 2.02
CA GLU A 306 17.36 4.50 1.99
C GLU A 306 16.09 5.29 1.67
N LEU A 307 15.38 4.93 0.59
CA LEU A 307 14.10 5.53 0.23
C LEU A 307 13.05 5.31 1.32
N PHE A 308 13.07 4.15 1.97
CA PHE A 308 12.16 3.81 3.06
C PHE A 308 12.37 4.73 4.27
N ILE A 309 13.63 4.89 4.71
CA ILE A 309 13.99 5.78 5.81
C ILE A 309 13.64 7.23 5.46
N TRP A 310 13.95 7.64 4.23
CA TRP A 310 13.66 8.98 3.74
C TRP A 310 12.15 9.27 3.73
N ASP A 311 11.32 8.33 3.30
CA ASP A 311 9.86 8.51 3.31
C ASP A 311 9.31 8.63 4.74
N ILE A 312 9.88 7.91 5.72
CA ILE A 312 9.57 8.09 7.15
C ILE A 312 9.88 9.53 7.60
N VAL A 313 11.01 10.08 7.18
CA VAL A 313 11.40 11.48 7.51
C VAL A 313 10.43 12.47 6.88
N LEU A 314 10.10 12.28 5.60
CA LEU A 314 9.12 13.11 4.89
C LEU A 314 7.74 13.07 5.55
N GLU A 315 7.30 11.89 5.99
CA GLU A 315 6.04 11.74 6.71
C GLU A 315 6.03 12.51 8.03
N LYS A 316 7.09 12.39 8.81
CA LYS A 316 7.23 13.14 10.07
C LYS A 316 7.22 14.64 9.84
N TYR A 317 7.90 15.10 8.79
CA TYR A 317 7.92 16.50 8.38
C TYR A 317 6.54 16.99 7.94
N ALA A 318 5.84 16.22 7.08
CA ALA A 318 4.50 16.56 6.60
C ALA A 318 3.48 16.63 7.76
N ALA A 319 3.52 15.66 8.68
CA ALA A 319 2.67 15.63 9.86
C ALA A 319 2.94 16.81 10.81
N TRP A 320 4.21 17.19 10.99
CA TRP A 320 4.60 18.36 11.78
C TRP A 320 4.14 19.66 11.14
N LYS A 321 4.35 19.82 9.83
CA LYS A 321 3.90 20.98 9.05
C LYS A 321 2.39 21.15 9.14
N GLN A 322 1.63 20.09 8.89
CA GLN A 322 0.16 20.08 8.98
C GLN A 322 -0.33 20.49 10.39
N LYS A 323 0.42 20.12 11.44
CA LYS A 323 0.12 20.54 12.81
C LYS A 323 0.41 22.02 13.05
N LEU A 324 1.52 22.54 12.51
CA LEU A 324 1.89 23.95 12.65
C LEU A 324 0.93 24.89 11.94
N THR A 325 0.44 24.51 10.76
CA THR A 325 -0.51 25.30 9.97
C THR A 325 -1.95 25.11 10.43
N ASP A 326 -2.20 24.30 11.47
CA ASP A 326 -3.52 23.89 11.99
C ASP A 326 -4.51 23.47 10.90
N GLU A 327 -4.03 22.78 9.88
CA GLU A 327 -4.88 22.32 8.80
C GLU A 327 -5.85 21.24 9.28
N ARG A 328 -7.13 21.37 8.93
CA ARG A 328 -8.22 20.48 9.31
C ARG A 328 -9.11 20.16 8.11
N PRO A 329 -9.77 18.99 8.06
CA PRO A 329 -9.74 17.90 9.05
C PRO A 329 -8.38 17.22 9.12
N ARG A 330 -8.02 16.66 10.28
CA ARG A 330 -6.72 16.04 10.51
C ARG A 330 -6.86 14.72 11.23
N VAL A 331 -6.27 13.66 10.68
CA VAL A 331 -6.14 12.35 11.30
C VAL A 331 -4.82 12.26 12.08
N ARG A 332 -4.79 11.44 13.13
CA ARG A 332 -3.57 11.24 13.94
C ARG A 332 -2.56 10.37 13.19
N ARG A 333 -1.46 10.95 12.77
CA ARG A 333 -0.35 10.30 12.04
C ARG A 333 0.79 9.95 13.02
N ARG A 334 0.55 8.97 13.92
CA ARG A 334 1.46 8.60 15.01
C ARG A 334 1.70 7.07 15.06
N GLY A 335 2.64 6.65 15.93
CA GLY A 335 2.94 5.23 16.15
C GLY A 335 3.60 4.60 14.94
N ALA A 336 3.08 3.48 14.47
CA ALA A 336 3.63 2.70 13.36
C ALA A 336 3.26 3.24 11.96
N TYR A 337 2.37 4.24 11.86
CA TYR A 337 1.91 4.76 10.57
C TYR A 337 3.05 5.19 9.61
N PRO A 338 4.11 5.93 10.04
CA PRO A 338 5.19 6.28 9.12
C PRO A 338 5.92 5.07 8.52
N ILE A 339 5.99 3.96 9.26
CA ILE A 339 6.57 2.70 8.77
C ILE A 339 5.62 2.05 7.77
N LEU A 340 4.32 2.01 8.08
CA LEU A 340 3.30 1.47 7.19
C LEU A 340 3.24 2.25 5.88
N ARG A 341 3.25 3.58 5.94
CA ARG A 341 3.32 4.44 4.77
C ARG A 341 4.56 4.12 3.92
N ALA A 342 5.75 4.11 4.50
CA ALA A 342 6.98 3.80 3.76
C ALA A 342 6.96 2.37 3.18
N PHE A 343 6.30 1.44 3.84
CA PHE A 343 6.10 0.09 3.33
C PHE A 343 5.23 0.10 2.06
N THR A 344 4.11 0.79 2.06
CA THR A 344 3.18 0.86 0.91
C THR A 344 3.71 1.73 -0.23
N THR A 345 4.25 2.91 0.08
CA THR A 345 4.70 3.89 -0.91
C THR A 345 6.07 3.58 -1.53
N ILE A 346 6.95 2.88 -0.80
CA ILE A 346 8.31 2.59 -1.25
C ILE A 346 8.50 1.09 -1.47
N PHE A 347 8.38 0.29 -0.39
CA PHE A 347 8.76 -1.12 -0.44
C PHE A 347 7.92 -1.90 -1.45
N LEU A 348 6.60 -1.87 -1.33
CA LEU A 348 5.70 -2.58 -2.25
C LEU A 348 5.83 -2.03 -3.67
N ARG A 349 5.88 -0.73 -3.85
CA ARG A 349 6.02 -0.10 -5.18
C ARG A 349 7.30 -0.55 -5.89
N GLU A 350 8.47 -0.43 -5.25
CA GLU A 350 9.76 -0.82 -5.87
C GLU A 350 9.77 -2.30 -6.23
N LEU A 351 9.21 -3.14 -5.35
CA LEU A 351 9.12 -4.57 -5.59
C LEU A 351 8.17 -4.90 -6.74
N SER A 352 6.98 -4.30 -6.79
CA SER A 352 6.01 -4.48 -7.88
C SER A 352 6.59 -4.06 -9.23
N ILE A 353 7.28 -2.91 -9.30
CA ILE A 353 7.94 -2.44 -10.53
C ILE A 353 9.02 -3.42 -10.99
N TYR A 354 9.87 -3.90 -10.07
CA TYR A 354 10.89 -4.89 -10.39
C TYR A 354 10.28 -6.18 -10.95
N MET A 355 9.18 -6.64 -10.36
CA MET A 355 8.48 -7.85 -10.80
C MET A 355 7.84 -7.66 -12.17
N LEU A 356 7.17 -6.54 -12.41
CA LEU A 356 6.56 -6.24 -13.73
C LEU A 356 7.62 -6.18 -14.83
N ILE A 357 8.78 -5.55 -14.58
CA ILE A 357 9.90 -5.57 -15.53
C ILE A 357 10.32 -7.03 -15.80
N GLY A 358 10.47 -7.84 -14.76
CA GLY A 358 10.78 -9.26 -14.91
C GLY A 358 9.74 -10.03 -15.72
N ASP A 359 8.45 -9.76 -15.50
CA ASP A 359 7.34 -10.39 -16.22
C ASP A 359 7.31 -9.97 -17.70
N MET A 360 7.59 -8.70 -18.02
CA MET A 360 7.74 -8.23 -19.39
C MET A 360 8.88 -8.96 -20.13
N PHE A 361 10.04 -9.13 -19.48
CA PHE A 361 11.16 -9.84 -20.08
C PHE A 361 10.96 -11.36 -20.15
N LYS A 362 10.10 -11.94 -19.30
CA LYS A 362 9.61 -13.33 -19.45
C LYS A 362 8.62 -13.48 -20.61
N GLY A 363 8.00 -12.38 -21.04
CA GLY A 363 6.96 -12.38 -22.08
C GLY A 363 5.59 -12.80 -21.54
N ILE A 364 5.30 -12.57 -20.26
CA ILE A 364 3.98 -12.86 -19.64
C ILE A 364 2.88 -12.13 -20.43
N PRO A 365 1.77 -12.80 -20.82
CA PRO A 365 0.76 -12.19 -21.68
C PRO A 365 -0.06 -11.11 -20.98
N SER A 366 -0.33 -11.26 -19.68
CA SER A 366 -1.07 -10.28 -18.88
C SER A 366 -0.56 -10.24 -17.46
N ALA A 367 -0.41 -9.05 -16.88
CA ALA A 367 -0.11 -8.90 -15.46
C ALA A 367 -0.97 -7.78 -14.86
N TYR A 368 -1.41 -7.98 -13.63
CA TYR A 368 -2.18 -7.00 -12.87
C TYR A 368 -1.46 -6.69 -11.56
N THR A 369 -1.32 -5.41 -11.25
CA THR A 369 -0.70 -4.96 -10.01
C THR A 369 -1.43 -3.76 -9.41
N THR A 370 -1.56 -3.75 -8.08
CA THR A 370 -2.17 -2.66 -7.32
C THR A 370 -1.09 -1.85 -6.59
N PHE A 371 -1.12 -0.54 -6.80
CA PHE A 371 -0.28 0.44 -6.10
C PHE A 371 -1.09 1.10 -4.98
N VAL A 372 -1.02 0.53 -3.79
CA VAL A 372 -1.81 0.95 -2.61
C VAL A 372 -1.31 2.23 -1.92
N GLY A 373 -0.17 2.78 -2.36
CA GLY A 373 0.50 3.87 -1.64
C GLY A 373 -0.27 5.19 -1.64
N TYR A 374 -1.01 5.53 -2.70
CA TYR A 374 -1.80 6.75 -2.75
C TYR A 374 -2.99 6.67 -1.80
N ASP A 375 -3.75 5.58 -1.83
CA ASP A 375 -4.91 5.36 -0.96
C ASP A 375 -4.52 5.47 0.52
N GLU A 376 -3.47 4.76 0.95
CA GLU A 376 -2.96 4.81 2.33
C GLU A 376 -2.60 6.23 2.78
N VAL A 377 -1.93 7.00 1.92
CA VAL A 377 -1.55 8.38 2.26
C VAL A 377 -2.76 9.30 2.25
N ALA A 378 -3.66 9.15 1.28
CA ALA A 378 -4.87 9.96 1.16
C ALA A 378 -5.81 9.79 2.38
N HIS A 379 -5.98 8.57 2.89
CA HIS A 379 -6.74 8.30 4.12
C HIS A 379 -6.22 9.05 5.36
N HIS A 380 -4.92 9.32 5.43
CA HIS A 380 -4.29 9.94 6.58
C HIS A 380 -4.00 11.43 6.42
N SER A 381 -3.77 11.89 5.19
CA SER A 381 -3.43 13.29 4.93
C SER A 381 -4.55 14.07 4.23
N GLY A 382 -5.33 13.43 3.39
CA GLY A 382 -6.34 13.99 2.49
C GLY A 382 -5.94 13.82 1.02
N ILE A 383 -6.95 13.66 0.17
CA ILE A 383 -6.82 13.20 -1.23
C ILE A 383 -6.01 14.14 -2.13
N GLU A 384 -6.02 15.44 -1.88
CA GLU A 384 -5.32 16.47 -2.68
C GLU A 384 -4.18 17.14 -1.91
N ARG A 385 -3.76 16.56 -0.79
CA ARG A 385 -2.66 17.10 -0.01
C ARG A 385 -1.33 16.93 -0.77
N PRO A 386 -0.36 17.86 -0.58
CA PRO A 386 0.91 17.79 -1.30
C PRO A 386 1.66 16.47 -1.13
N ASP A 387 1.55 15.83 0.02
CA ASP A 387 2.17 14.53 0.29
C ASP A 387 1.43 13.36 -0.41
N ALA A 388 0.11 13.43 -0.59
CA ALA A 388 -0.65 12.47 -1.40
C ALA A 388 -0.35 12.64 -2.91
N ILE A 389 -0.33 13.89 -3.39
CA ILE A 389 0.02 14.20 -4.79
C ILE A 389 1.49 13.82 -5.10
N ASP A 390 2.41 13.95 -4.14
CA ASP A 390 3.81 13.49 -4.31
C ASP A 390 3.92 11.97 -4.53
N VAL A 391 3.02 11.18 -3.92
CA VAL A 391 2.95 9.74 -4.21
C VAL A 391 2.58 9.48 -5.67
N LEU A 392 1.59 10.21 -6.21
CA LEU A 392 1.19 10.11 -7.63
C LEU A 392 2.35 10.51 -8.55
N ARG A 393 3.04 11.61 -8.25
CA ARG A 393 4.21 12.05 -8.99
C ARG A 393 5.31 10.98 -9.03
N LYS A 394 5.61 10.38 -7.88
CA LYS A 394 6.60 9.30 -7.77
C LYS A 394 6.16 8.05 -8.54
N LEU A 395 4.87 7.75 -8.57
CA LEU A 395 4.33 6.62 -9.32
C LEU A 395 4.37 6.86 -10.83
N ASP A 396 4.06 8.07 -11.30
CA ASP A 396 4.16 8.45 -12.71
C ASP A 396 5.58 8.26 -13.27
N HIS A 397 6.61 8.56 -12.48
CA HIS A 397 7.99 8.24 -12.83
C HIS A 397 8.24 6.74 -12.99
N GLN A 398 7.54 5.88 -12.24
CA GLN A 398 7.64 4.43 -12.42
C GLN A 398 6.99 3.99 -13.74
N PHE A 399 5.90 4.64 -14.15
CA PHE A 399 5.24 4.34 -15.43
C PHE A 399 6.16 4.64 -16.62
N ALA A 400 6.92 5.75 -16.58
CA ALA A 400 7.94 6.02 -17.59
C ALA A 400 8.98 4.90 -17.70
N ARG A 401 9.35 4.30 -16.58
CA ARG A 401 10.33 3.20 -16.52
C ARG A 401 9.76 1.89 -17.03
N LEU A 402 8.49 1.60 -16.73
CA LEU A 402 7.80 0.44 -17.30
C LEU A 402 7.70 0.58 -18.82
N GLU A 403 7.42 1.78 -19.33
CA GLU A 403 7.40 2.07 -20.78
C GLU A 403 8.79 1.81 -21.41
N GLU A 404 9.87 2.27 -20.77
CA GLU A 404 11.24 1.99 -21.25
C GLU A 404 11.54 0.50 -21.25
N ALA A 405 11.17 -0.24 -20.20
CA ALA A 405 11.33 -1.68 -20.13
C ALA A 405 10.52 -2.41 -21.22
N ALA A 406 9.28 -1.97 -21.46
CA ALA A 406 8.41 -2.53 -22.50
C ALA A 406 9.00 -2.36 -23.90
N ASN A 407 9.65 -1.23 -24.17
CA ASN A 407 10.31 -0.98 -25.47
C ASN A 407 11.50 -1.93 -25.73
N GLN A 408 12.09 -2.51 -24.68
CA GLN A 408 13.23 -3.42 -24.76
C GLN A 408 12.83 -4.89 -24.55
N SER A 409 11.57 -5.16 -24.21
CA SER A 409 11.08 -6.51 -23.93
C SER A 409 10.80 -7.32 -25.21
N PRO A 410 10.81 -8.68 -25.13
CA PRO A 410 10.57 -9.54 -26.29
C PRO A 410 9.13 -9.52 -26.80
N ARG A 411 8.17 -9.07 -25.95
CA ARG A 411 6.74 -8.90 -26.26
C ARG A 411 6.39 -7.41 -26.22
N ARG A 412 5.57 -6.94 -27.16
CA ARG A 412 4.97 -5.59 -27.08
C ARG A 412 3.92 -5.57 -25.98
N TYR A 413 3.84 -4.45 -25.23
CA TYR A 413 2.87 -4.31 -24.16
C TYR A 413 1.99 -3.07 -24.34
N HIS A 414 0.71 -3.25 -24.02
CA HIS A 414 -0.21 -2.15 -23.78
C HIS A 414 -0.32 -1.93 -22.28
N PHE A 415 -0.41 -0.67 -21.87
CA PHE A 415 -0.64 -0.30 -20.49
C PHE A 415 -2.09 0.12 -20.30
N VAL A 416 -2.74 -0.43 -19.30
CA VAL A 416 -4.06 -0.01 -18.81
C VAL A 416 -3.84 0.52 -17.40
N VAL A 417 -3.84 1.84 -17.26
CA VAL A 417 -3.82 2.48 -15.93
C VAL A 417 -5.26 2.65 -15.49
N LEU A 418 -5.59 2.16 -14.30
CA LEU A 418 -6.95 2.20 -13.78
C LEU A 418 -6.94 2.53 -12.29
N SER A 419 -8.11 2.86 -11.76
CA SER A 419 -8.37 2.92 -10.33
C SER A 419 -9.63 2.10 -10.04
N ASP A 420 -9.70 1.53 -8.89
CA ASP A 420 -10.79 0.67 -8.42
C ASP A 420 -11.93 1.48 -7.79
N HIS A 421 -11.61 2.54 -7.08
CA HIS A 421 -12.56 3.49 -6.48
C HIS A 421 -11.93 4.87 -6.29
N GLY A 422 -12.66 5.81 -5.71
CA GLY A 422 -12.16 7.10 -5.26
C GLY A 422 -12.27 7.24 -3.73
N GLN A 423 -11.90 8.40 -3.22
CA GLN A 423 -12.06 8.76 -1.82
C GLN A 423 -12.79 10.10 -1.69
N SER A 424 -13.55 10.29 -0.61
CA SER A 424 -14.19 11.56 -0.28
C SER A 424 -13.27 12.46 0.53
N GLN A 425 -13.31 13.76 0.24
CA GLN A 425 -12.61 14.78 1.02
C GLN A 425 -13.51 15.26 2.16
N GLY A 426 -12.98 15.33 3.37
CA GLY A 426 -13.73 15.94 4.47
C GLY A 426 -13.41 15.36 5.85
N ALA A 427 -14.14 15.88 6.85
CA ALA A 427 -14.08 15.38 8.21
C ALA A 427 -14.91 14.11 8.36
N THR A 428 -14.40 13.14 9.12
CA THR A 428 -15.14 11.91 9.42
C THR A 428 -16.40 12.20 10.25
N PHE A 429 -17.34 11.26 10.26
CA PHE A 429 -18.56 11.34 11.09
C PHE A 429 -18.22 11.62 12.57
N LEU A 430 -17.23 10.88 13.11
CA LEU A 430 -16.75 11.09 14.47
C LEU A 430 -16.18 12.51 14.70
N GLN A 431 -15.44 13.06 13.73
CA GLN A 431 -14.88 14.41 13.86
C GLN A 431 -15.95 15.50 13.80
N ARG A 432 -17.01 15.30 13.01
CA ARG A 432 -18.12 16.26 12.88
C ARG A 432 -19.08 16.23 14.05
N HIS A 433 -19.41 15.03 14.53
CA HIS A 433 -20.54 14.82 15.45
C HIS A 433 -20.10 14.37 16.85
N ASN A 434 -18.78 14.16 17.06
CA ASN A 434 -18.18 13.67 18.31
C ASN A 434 -18.84 12.38 18.85
N MET A 435 -19.35 11.57 17.92
CA MET A 435 -19.92 10.25 18.19
C MET A 435 -19.70 9.33 16.98
N THR A 436 -19.64 8.03 17.21
CA THR A 436 -19.59 7.02 16.15
C THR A 436 -21.02 6.70 15.67
N LEU A 437 -21.15 6.06 14.49
CA LEU A 437 -22.45 5.59 14.01
C LEU A 437 -23.06 4.55 14.99
N ALA A 438 -22.23 3.69 15.58
CA ALA A 438 -22.68 2.72 16.58
C ALA A 438 -23.24 3.40 17.84
N GLU A 439 -22.61 4.49 18.29
CA GLU A 439 -23.13 5.30 19.40
C GLU A 439 -24.44 6.01 19.02
N CYS A 440 -24.55 6.48 17.78
CA CYS A 440 -25.80 7.06 17.26
C CYS A 440 -26.93 6.03 17.29
N VAL A 441 -26.71 4.84 16.73
CA VAL A 441 -27.69 3.74 16.73
C VAL A 441 -28.03 3.33 18.15
N ARG A 442 -27.07 3.18 19.07
CA ARG A 442 -27.29 2.82 20.47
C ARG A 442 -28.23 3.82 21.20
N ARG A 443 -28.11 5.11 20.92
CA ARG A 443 -28.99 6.11 21.51
C ARG A 443 -30.43 6.06 20.99
N LEU A 444 -30.62 5.51 19.80
CA LEU A 444 -31.96 5.40 19.16
C LEU A 444 -32.67 4.09 19.52
N ILE A 445 -31.90 3.08 19.93
CA ILE A 445 -32.41 1.84 20.51
C ILE A 445 -32.41 2.00 22.04
N SER A 446 -33.30 1.35 22.76
CA SER A 446 -33.29 1.41 24.23
C SER A 446 -31.95 0.92 24.80
N GLU A 447 -31.54 1.47 25.98
CA GLU A 447 -30.24 1.14 26.63
C GLU A 447 -30.09 -0.34 27.02
N GLU A 448 -31.15 -1.13 26.91
CA GLU A 448 -31.18 -2.55 27.26
C GLU A 448 -30.52 -3.45 26.18
N HIS A 449 -30.36 -2.95 24.94
CA HIS A 449 -29.85 -3.73 23.81
C HIS A 449 -28.33 -3.64 23.69
N ALA A 450 -27.68 -4.80 23.48
CA ALA A 450 -26.24 -4.89 23.25
C ALA A 450 -25.89 -4.53 21.80
N VAL A 451 -25.20 -3.39 21.59
CA VAL A 451 -24.73 -2.94 20.28
C VAL A 451 -23.22 -3.20 20.16
N GLU A 452 -22.83 -4.02 19.19
CA GLU A 452 -21.43 -4.29 18.85
C GLU A 452 -21.00 -3.50 17.61
N SER A 453 -19.76 -3.06 17.58
CA SER A 453 -19.17 -2.39 16.43
C SER A 453 -17.73 -2.85 16.21
N ALA A 454 -17.34 -3.05 14.95
CA ALA A 454 -15.97 -3.34 14.54
C ALA A 454 -15.43 -2.15 13.74
N GLU A 455 -14.73 -1.24 14.42
CA GLU A 455 -14.32 0.07 13.84
C GLU A 455 -12.89 0.12 13.31
N HIS A 456 -12.03 -0.89 13.54
CA HIS A 456 -10.58 -0.74 13.49
C HIS A 456 -9.87 -1.67 12.51
N ALA A 457 -10.16 -1.60 11.20
CA ALA A 457 -9.27 -2.17 10.19
C ALA A 457 -8.76 -1.08 9.25
N SER A 458 -7.45 -1.04 8.98
CA SER A 458 -6.90 -0.24 7.89
C SER A 458 -6.36 -1.16 6.79
N GLU A 459 -6.56 -0.79 5.53
CA GLU A 459 -6.18 -1.59 4.37
C GLU A 459 -4.66 -1.78 4.27
N GLY A 460 -3.88 -0.76 4.62
CA GLY A 460 -2.42 -0.82 4.60
C GLY A 460 -1.81 -1.88 5.52
N TRP A 461 -2.42 -2.17 6.68
CA TRP A 461 -1.99 -3.28 7.53
C TRP A 461 -2.19 -4.63 6.87
N GLY A 462 -3.23 -4.79 6.07
CA GLY A 462 -3.49 -5.99 5.28
C GLY A 462 -2.32 -6.32 4.37
N SER A 463 -1.83 -5.38 3.58
CA SER A 463 -0.70 -5.54 2.66
C SER A 463 0.59 -5.92 3.40
N LEU A 464 0.88 -5.32 4.55
CA LEU A 464 2.02 -5.68 5.39
C LEU A 464 1.88 -7.10 5.96
N ASN A 465 0.69 -7.46 6.46
CA ASN A 465 0.41 -8.78 6.99
C ASN A 465 0.51 -9.85 5.90
N ALA A 466 0.03 -9.57 4.69
CA ALA A 466 0.15 -10.43 3.53
C ALA A 466 1.61 -10.71 3.18
N PHE A 467 2.41 -9.67 3.04
CA PHE A 467 3.85 -9.79 2.77
C PHE A 467 4.57 -10.62 3.85
N LEU A 468 4.37 -10.30 5.13
CA LEU A 468 5.02 -11.01 6.23
C LEU A 468 4.57 -12.46 6.32
N THR A 469 3.30 -12.75 6.04
CA THR A 469 2.77 -14.12 6.01
C THR A 469 3.44 -14.93 4.90
N GLU A 470 3.51 -14.41 3.68
CA GLU A 470 4.17 -15.07 2.55
C GLU A 470 5.66 -15.28 2.83
N PHE A 471 6.35 -14.25 3.32
CA PHE A 471 7.77 -14.34 3.67
C PHE A 471 8.07 -15.39 4.75
N MET A 472 7.17 -15.56 5.73
CA MET A 472 7.35 -16.54 6.80
C MET A 472 7.05 -17.99 6.39
N LYS A 473 6.28 -18.21 5.33
CA LYS A 473 5.97 -19.56 4.84
C LYS A 473 7.16 -20.27 4.18
N ASP A 474 8.21 -19.53 3.79
CA ASP A 474 9.45 -20.10 3.28
C ASP A 474 10.25 -20.77 4.41
N GLU A 475 10.13 -22.10 4.53
CA GLU A 475 10.74 -22.90 5.62
C GLU A 475 12.24 -23.11 5.48
N GLU A 476 12.79 -23.00 4.29
CA GLU A 476 14.19 -23.33 4.00
C GLU A 476 15.16 -22.25 4.48
N ARG A 477 14.71 -21.04 4.82
CA ARG A 477 15.60 -19.92 5.09
C ARG A 477 15.78 -19.57 6.55
N ARG A 478 17.03 -19.28 6.94
CA ARG A 478 17.37 -18.85 8.31
C ARG A 478 16.69 -17.53 8.71
N ALA A 479 16.52 -16.57 7.77
CA ALA A 479 15.89 -15.29 8.04
C ALA A 479 14.41 -15.43 8.39
N SER A 480 13.67 -16.30 7.68
CA SER A 480 12.27 -16.59 8.01
C SER A 480 12.13 -17.25 9.39
N ARG A 481 13.11 -18.06 9.80
CA ARG A 481 13.16 -18.67 11.14
C ARG A 481 13.34 -17.64 12.25
N ILE A 482 14.23 -16.67 12.07
CA ILE A 482 14.48 -15.60 13.05
C ILE A 482 13.22 -14.70 13.15
N LEU A 483 12.65 -14.31 12.02
CA LEU A 483 11.45 -13.49 11.97
C LEU A 483 10.24 -14.20 12.60
N ARG A 484 10.10 -15.53 12.37
CA ARG A 484 9.10 -16.36 13.05
C ARG A 484 9.25 -16.31 14.57
N GLY A 485 10.48 -16.35 15.10
CA GLY A 485 10.73 -16.23 16.54
C GLY A 485 10.21 -14.93 17.13
N ILE A 486 10.37 -13.82 16.40
CA ILE A 486 9.93 -12.48 16.82
C ILE A 486 8.42 -12.28 16.66
N ILE A 487 7.85 -12.77 15.56
CA ILE A 487 6.44 -12.50 15.18
C ILE A 487 5.48 -13.60 15.64
N LYS A 488 5.97 -14.78 16.04
CA LYS A 488 5.16 -15.92 16.50
C LYS A 488 4.01 -15.56 17.46
N PRO A 489 4.18 -14.64 18.44
CA PRO A 489 3.08 -14.22 19.31
C PRO A 489 1.95 -13.47 18.59
N ARG A 490 2.21 -13.00 17.35
CA ARG A 490 1.28 -12.23 16.53
C ARG A 490 0.84 -13.00 15.26
N THR A 491 0.95 -14.32 15.31
CA THR A 491 0.53 -15.19 14.21
C THR A 491 -0.73 -15.94 14.62
N TYR A 492 -1.77 -15.82 13.81
CA TYR A 492 -3.04 -16.50 14.01
C TYR A 492 -3.33 -17.45 12.85
N SER A 493 -3.55 -18.72 13.13
CA SER A 493 -3.83 -19.76 12.12
C SER A 493 -2.86 -19.76 10.92
N GLY A 494 -1.56 -19.49 11.19
CA GLY A 494 -0.52 -19.48 10.16
C GLY A 494 -0.34 -18.14 9.42
N ASN A 495 -1.18 -17.15 9.67
CA ASN A 495 -1.09 -15.82 9.08
C ASN A 495 -0.62 -14.78 10.12
N VAL A 496 0.16 -13.81 9.67
CA VAL A 496 0.58 -12.68 10.50
C VAL A 496 -0.58 -11.70 10.65
N VAL A 497 -0.84 -11.26 11.86
CA VAL A 497 -1.83 -10.24 12.18
C VAL A 497 -1.17 -9.15 13.01
N LEU A 498 -0.79 -8.06 12.35
CA LEU A 498 -0.28 -6.84 12.96
C LEU A 498 -1.34 -5.74 12.82
N GLY A 499 -1.25 -4.74 13.68
CA GLY A 499 -2.14 -3.58 13.62
C GLY A 499 -3.29 -3.66 14.63
N PRO A 500 -4.27 -2.77 14.50
CA PRO A 500 -5.39 -2.64 15.45
C PRO A 500 -6.24 -3.92 15.57
N ASP A 501 -6.34 -4.68 14.50
CA ASP A 501 -7.18 -5.88 14.43
C ASP A 501 -6.64 -7.07 15.25
N HIS A 502 -5.37 -7.01 15.67
CA HIS A 502 -4.76 -8.08 16.48
C HIS A 502 -5.58 -8.42 17.74
N ARG A 503 -6.24 -7.45 18.35
CA ARG A 503 -7.04 -7.65 19.56
C ARG A 503 -8.29 -8.48 19.29
N HIS A 504 -8.94 -8.28 18.17
CA HIS A 504 -10.13 -9.04 17.78
C HIS A 504 -9.80 -10.52 17.52
N TYR A 505 -8.67 -10.80 16.85
CA TYR A 505 -8.25 -12.19 16.59
C TYR A 505 -7.78 -12.95 17.83
N VAL A 506 -7.29 -12.26 18.86
CA VAL A 506 -6.87 -12.89 20.14
C VAL A 506 -8.10 -13.22 20.99
N HIS A 507 -9.16 -12.43 20.92
CA HIS A 507 -10.40 -12.67 21.67
C HIS A 507 -11.24 -13.83 21.10
N ASP A 508 -11.13 -14.19 19.84
CA ASP A 508 -11.78 -15.37 19.26
C ASP A 508 -11.35 -16.71 19.88
N LYS A 509 -10.29 -16.73 20.68
CA LYS A 509 -9.86 -17.93 21.46
C LYS A 509 -10.53 -18.10 22.82
N LYS A 510 -11.16 -17.07 23.35
CA LYS A 510 -12.05 -17.23 24.50
C LYS A 510 -13.46 -17.23 23.94
N PRO A 511 -14.29 -18.28 24.22
CA PRO A 511 -15.71 -18.11 24.09
C PRO A 511 -16.05 -16.93 25.01
N ILE A 512 -16.28 -15.75 24.43
CA ILE A 512 -17.03 -14.72 25.11
C ILE A 512 -18.31 -15.44 25.45
N GLU A 513 -18.66 -15.49 26.76
CA GLU A 513 -20.00 -15.86 27.16
C GLU A 513 -20.91 -15.01 26.28
N LYS A 514 -21.53 -15.67 25.30
CA LYS A 514 -22.37 -15.08 24.27
C LYS A 514 -23.58 -14.47 24.95
N ARG A 515 -23.50 -13.18 25.32
CA ARG A 515 -24.59 -12.30 24.95
C ARG A 515 -24.34 -11.98 23.47
N ALA A 516 -25.05 -12.67 22.62
CA ALA A 516 -25.08 -12.33 21.20
C ALA A 516 -25.41 -10.85 21.14
N ALA A 517 -24.58 -10.05 20.44
CA ALA A 517 -24.92 -8.67 20.23
C ALA A 517 -26.25 -8.64 19.47
N GLU A 518 -27.25 -7.95 19.99
CA GLU A 518 -28.59 -7.86 19.40
C GLU A 518 -28.57 -6.97 18.16
N VAL A 519 -27.58 -6.08 18.08
CA VAL A 519 -27.37 -5.18 16.93
C VAL A 519 -25.88 -5.08 16.60
N VAL A 520 -25.54 -5.28 15.35
CA VAL A 520 -24.19 -5.12 14.81
C VAL A 520 -24.15 -3.90 13.88
N VAL A 521 -23.24 -2.96 14.14
CA VAL A 521 -23.03 -1.75 13.34
C VAL A 521 -21.64 -1.75 12.77
N LEU A 522 -21.52 -1.81 11.44
CA LEU A 522 -20.25 -1.91 10.73
C LEU A 522 -20.05 -0.68 9.82
N PRO A 523 -19.20 0.28 10.19
CA PRO A 523 -18.83 1.38 9.31
C PRO A 523 -17.86 0.91 8.23
N SER A 524 -18.01 1.45 7.01
CA SER A 524 -17.21 1.15 5.85
C SER A 524 -17.13 2.36 4.91
N GLY A 525 -16.10 3.20 5.06
CA GLY A 525 -16.03 4.48 4.34
C GLY A 525 -17.22 5.38 4.67
N ASN A 526 -17.94 5.83 3.66
CA ASN A 526 -19.17 6.62 3.81
C ASN A 526 -20.41 5.77 4.09
N LEU A 527 -20.28 4.44 4.05
CA LEU A 527 -21.36 3.52 4.35
C LEU A 527 -21.33 3.07 5.80
N GLY A 528 -22.51 2.85 6.35
CA GLY A 528 -22.74 2.18 7.61
C GLY A 528 -23.76 1.07 7.44
N LEU A 529 -23.46 -0.11 7.95
CA LEU A 529 -24.29 -1.29 7.84
C LEU A 529 -24.85 -1.62 9.23
N VAL A 530 -26.17 -1.67 9.37
CA VAL A 530 -26.84 -2.00 10.63
C VAL A 530 -27.60 -3.31 10.47
N TYR A 531 -27.28 -4.29 11.32
CA TYR A 531 -27.89 -5.61 11.35
C TYR A 531 -28.55 -5.88 12.70
N PHE A 532 -29.80 -6.32 12.69
CA PHE A 532 -30.51 -6.83 13.87
C PHE A 532 -30.34 -8.36 13.91
N THR A 533 -29.53 -8.85 14.84
CA THR A 533 -29.02 -10.23 14.79
C THR A 533 -29.97 -11.27 15.39
N ASP A 534 -30.98 -10.86 16.12
CA ASP A 534 -32.02 -11.73 16.65
C ASP A 534 -32.90 -12.33 15.55
N TRP A 535 -32.91 -11.69 14.38
CA TRP A 535 -33.62 -12.16 13.20
C TRP A 535 -32.64 -12.72 12.18
N LYS A 536 -32.86 -13.95 11.74
CA LYS A 536 -32.05 -14.59 10.69
C LYS A 536 -32.25 -13.93 9.32
N GLU A 537 -33.48 -13.48 9.07
CA GLU A 537 -33.85 -12.80 7.83
C GLU A 537 -33.60 -11.29 7.93
N ARG A 538 -33.47 -10.63 6.80
CA ARG A 538 -33.42 -9.18 6.71
C ARG A 538 -34.76 -8.60 7.18
N LEU A 539 -34.71 -7.65 8.10
CA LEU A 539 -35.92 -6.96 8.57
C LEU A 539 -36.46 -5.98 7.52
N SER A 540 -37.78 -5.99 7.35
CA SER A 540 -38.47 -4.97 6.56
C SER A 540 -38.57 -3.61 7.31
N TYR A 541 -38.81 -2.54 6.56
CA TYR A 541 -39.07 -1.22 7.07
C TYR A 541 -40.16 -1.23 8.14
N GLU A 542 -41.25 -1.94 7.90
CA GLU A 542 -42.41 -2.08 8.77
C GLU A 542 -42.01 -2.76 10.10
N LYS A 543 -41.29 -3.86 10.03
CA LYS A 543 -40.82 -4.60 11.23
C LYS A 543 -39.80 -3.77 12.04
N ILE A 544 -38.92 -3.02 11.36
CA ILE A 544 -37.98 -2.13 12.05
C ILE A 544 -38.74 -1.04 12.79
N ARG A 545 -39.76 -0.44 12.17
CA ARG A 545 -40.61 0.58 12.83
C ARG A 545 -41.41 0.05 14.01
N GLU A 546 -41.87 -1.18 13.91
CA GLU A 546 -42.63 -1.83 14.98
C GLU A 546 -41.73 -2.11 16.20
N ASN A 547 -40.56 -2.69 15.99
CA ASN A 547 -39.67 -3.11 17.08
C ASN A 547 -38.76 -1.98 17.58
N PHE A 548 -38.36 -1.07 16.68
CA PHE A 548 -37.39 0.02 16.95
C PHE A 548 -37.91 1.36 16.38
N PRO A 549 -39.01 1.92 16.92
CA PRO A 549 -39.72 3.05 16.31
C PRO A 549 -38.88 4.33 16.14
N ASN A 550 -37.81 4.51 16.94
CA ASN A 550 -36.98 5.71 16.91
C ASN A 550 -35.78 5.59 15.96
N VAL A 551 -35.42 4.37 15.48
CA VAL A 551 -34.17 4.15 14.71
C VAL A 551 -34.25 4.84 13.35
N ILE A 552 -35.24 4.53 12.54
CA ILE A 552 -35.36 5.11 11.19
C ILE A 552 -35.53 6.63 11.26
N PRO A 553 -36.48 7.18 12.02
CA PRO A 553 -36.63 8.64 12.13
C PRO A 553 -35.37 9.34 12.67
N GLY A 554 -34.73 8.74 13.68
CA GLY A 554 -33.54 9.32 14.29
C GLY A 554 -32.32 9.33 13.35
N LEU A 555 -32.12 8.27 12.58
CA LEU A 555 -31.03 8.21 11.55
C LEU A 555 -31.31 9.22 10.43
N VAL A 556 -32.53 9.26 9.89
CA VAL A 556 -32.90 10.13 8.78
C VAL A 556 -32.81 11.62 9.16
N GLN A 557 -33.13 11.97 10.41
CA GLN A 557 -33.04 13.36 10.90
C GLN A 557 -31.65 13.78 11.36
N HIS A 558 -30.69 12.83 11.42
CA HIS A 558 -29.33 13.14 11.85
C HIS A 558 -28.58 13.95 10.77
N PRO A 559 -28.01 15.13 11.08
CA PRO A 559 -27.41 16.02 10.06
C PRO A 559 -26.16 15.46 9.37
N GLY A 560 -25.60 14.39 9.88
CA GLY A 560 -24.47 13.68 9.29
C GLY A 560 -24.86 12.50 8.40
N ILE A 561 -26.16 12.26 8.19
CA ILE A 561 -26.67 11.16 7.37
C ILE A 561 -27.39 11.75 6.16
N GLY A 562 -26.93 11.40 4.97
CA GLY A 562 -27.52 11.85 3.72
C GLY A 562 -28.81 11.10 3.40
N PHE A 563 -28.76 9.79 3.47
CA PHE A 563 -29.92 8.90 3.32
C PHE A 563 -29.66 7.55 4.00
N ILE A 564 -30.75 6.80 4.19
CA ILE A 564 -30.70 5.38 4.52
C ILE A 564 -31.37 4.58 3.41
N MET A 565 -30.93 3.33 3.18
CA MET A 565 -31.66 2.36 2.35
C MET A 565 -32.25 1.27 3.25
N VAL A 566 -33.53 1.02 3.08
CA VAL A 566 -34.30 -0.05 3.74
C VAL A 566 -35.24 -0.71 2.73
N ARG A 567 -35.69 -1.93 3.03
CA ARG A 567 -36.67 -2.65 2.20
C ARG A 567 -38.04 -2.64 2.85
N SER A 568 -39.06 -2.12 2.15
CA SER A 568 -40.47 -2.19 2.54
C SER A 568 -41.11 -3.47 1.99
N GLU A 569 -42.04 -4.05 2.72
CA GLU A 569 -42.86 -5.19 2.27
C GLU A 569 -43.78 -4.79 1.12
N GLU A 570 -44.25 -3.54 1.11
CA GLU A 570 -45.21 -3.03 0.12
C GLU A 570 -44.51 -2.38 -1.09
N ASN A 571 -43.40 -1.63 -0.84
CA ASN A 571 -42.81 -0.76 -1.85
C ASN A 571 -41.41 -1.21 -2.33
N GLY A 572 -40.92 -2.37 -1.85
CA GLY A 572 -39.56 -2.79 -2.17
C GLY A 572 -38.47 -1.90 -1.56
N PRO A 573 -37.28 -1.79 -2.18
CA PRO A 573 -36.20 -0.98 -1.67
C PRO A 573 -36.50 0.52 -1.76
N MET A 574 -36.17 1.25 -0.69
CA MET A 574 -36.39 2.69 -0.57
C MET A 574 -35.14 3.39 -0.08
N ALA A 575 -34.79 4.52 -0.69
CA ALA A 575 -33.82 5.47 -0.16
C ALA A 575 -34.57 6.60 0.57
N ILE A 576 -34.38 6.74 1.88
CA ILE A 576 -35.08 7.70 2.71
C ILE A 576 -34.11 8.77 3.22
N GLY A 577 -34.36 10.02 2.90
CA GLY A 577 -33.62 11.18 3.39
C GLY A 577 -34.51 12.05 4.31
N ALA A 578 -33.92 13.08 4.90
CA ALA A 578 -34.61 13.95 5.86
C ALA A 578 -35.86 14.67 5.28
N LYS A 579 -35.92 14.84 3.95
CA LYS A 579 -36.95 15.63 3.28
C LYS A 579 -37.76 14.85 2.25
N GLY A 580 -37.48 13.59 2.04
CA GLY A 580 -38.22 12.79 1.08
C GLY A 580 -37.69 11.38 0.90
N THR A 581 -38.39 10.62 0.07
CA THR A 581 -38.15 9.20 -0.18
C THR A 581 -38.10 8.95 -1.68
N HIS A 582 -37.11 8.19 -2.12
CA HIS A 582 -37.01 7.64 -3.47
C HIS A 582 -37.33 6.15 -3.42
N PHE A 583 -38.44 5.76 -4.05
CA PHE A 583 -38.86 4.35 -4.20
C PHE A 583 -38.11 3.72 -5.35
N LEU A 584 -37.12 2.89 -5.04
CA LEU A 584 -36.15 2.42 -6.02
C LEU A 584 -36.72 1.42 -7.04
N GLU A 585 -37.83 0.74 -6.71
CA GLU A 585 -38.47 -0.24 -7.60
C GLU A 585 -39.14 0.42 -8.81
N ASN A 586 -39.84 1.52 -8.59
CA ASN A 586 -40.65 2.19 -9.61
C ASN A 586 -40.15 3.60 -9.96
N GLY A 587 -39.11 4.10 -9.27
CA GLY A 587 -38.52 5.43 -9.50
C GLY A 587 -39.39 6.60 -8.99
N MET A 588 -40.45 6.33 -8.23
CA MET A 588 -41.29 7.38 -7.66
C MET A 588 -40.53 8.14 -6.55
N ILE A 589 -40.74 9.45 -6.47
CA ILE A 589 -40.11 10.31 -5.48
C ILE A 589 -41.21 11.04 -4.72
N GLU A 590 -41.20 10.93 -3.39
CA GLU A 590 -42.03 11.71 -2.49
C GLU A 590 -41.18 12.75 -1.75
N GLY A 591 -41.52 14.03 -1.88
CA GLY A 591 -40.73 15.10 -1.30
C GLY A 591 -39.46 15.43 -2.13
N GLU A 592 -38.34 15.70 -1.47
CA GLU A 592 -37.06 16.00 -2.10
C GLU A 592 -36.27 14.71 -2.33
N ASP A 593 -35.79 14.47 -3.57
CA ASP A 593 -35.01 13.27 -3.86
C ASP A 593 -33.71 13.23 -3.04
N PRO A 594 -33.55 12.24 -2.15
CA PRO A 594 -32.33 12.09 -1.36
C PRO A 594 -31.10 11.74 -2.19
N LEU A 595 -31.30 11.25 -3.42
CA LEU A 595 -30.22 10.85 -4.33
C LEU A 595 -29.82 11.91 -5.34
N LYS A 596 -30.46 13.09 -5.36
CA LYS A 596 -30.27 14.16 -6.36
C LYS A 596 -28.80 14.65 -6.51
N ASN A 597 -27.98 14.51 -5.46
CA ASN A 597 -26.59 14.95 -5.45
C ASN A 597 -25.60 13.82 -5.79
N PHE A 598 -26.10 12.63 -6.04
CA PHE A 598 -25.31 11.46 -6.45
C PHE A 598 -25.39 11.29 -7.98
N SER A 599 -24.71 10.29 -8.52
CA SER A 599 -24.79 10.00 -9.94
C SER A 599 -26.18 9.59 -10.37
N SER A 600 -26.48 9.70 -11.66
CA SER A 600 -27.74 9.21 -12.22
C SER A 600 -27.93 7.71 -12.07
N ASN A 601 -26.85 6.94 -11.85
CA ASN A 601 -26.89 5.50 -11.66
C ASN A 601 -27.05 5.08 -10.18
N ALA A 602 -27.03 6.04 -9.23
CA ALA A 602 -27.14 5.74 -7.82
C ALA A 602 -28.38 4.89 -7.46
N PRO A 603 -29.59 5.13 -8.01
CA PRO A 603 -30.74 4.26 -7.78
C PRO A 603 -30.52 2.81 -8.22
N GLU A 604 -29.82 2.60 -9.32
CA GLU A 604 -29.50 1.27 -9.85
C GLU A 604 -28.49 0.53 -8.97
N HIS A 605 -27.44 1.22 -8.53
CA HIS A 605 -26.47 0.66 -7.58
C HIS A 605 -27.14 0.25 -6.27
N LEU A 606 -28.06 1.07 -5.73
CA LEU A 606 -28.81 0.75 -4.53
C LEU A 606 -29.74 -0.45 -4.75
N ARG A 607 -30.49 -0.50 -5.87
CA ARG A 607 -31.33 -1.66 -6.22
C ARG A 607 -30.51 -2.93 -6.33
N ARG A 608 -29.33 -2.87 -7.00
CA ARG A 608 -28.44 -4.01 -7.11
C ARG A 608 -27.98 -4.49 -5.73
N SER A 609 -27.52 -3.57 -4.88
CA SER A 609 -27.09 -3.92 -3.52
C SER A 609 -28.21 -4.50 -2.66
N ASP A 610 -29.45 -4.06 -2.86
CA ASP A 610 -30.63 -4.61 -2.19
C ASP A 610 -30.88 -6.09 -2.49
N THR A 611 -30.39 -6.60 -3.62
CA THR A 611 -30.50 -8.01 -4.01
C THR A 611 -29.46 -8.93 -3.35
N PHE A 612 -28.49 -8.38 -2.65
CA PHE A 612 -27.45 -9.18 -2.01
C PHE A 612 -27.99 -9.96 -0.81
N PRO A 613 -27.66 -11.25 -0.69
CA PRO A 613 -28.06 -12.07 0.47
C PRO A 613 -27.64 -11.47 1.81
N HIS A 614 -26.45 -10.85 1.86
CA HIS A 614 -25.87 -10.32 3.11
C HIS A 614 -25.96 -8.79 3.21
N VAL A 615 -26.87 -8.17 2.46
CA VAL A 615 -27.16 -6.73 2.62
C VAL A 615 -27.70 -6.44 4.04
N PRO A 616 -27.36 -5.28 4.66
CA PRO A 616 -27.84 -4.95 6.00
C PRO A 616 -29.37 -4.71 6.05
N ASP A 617 -29.90 -4.75 7.26
CA ASP A 617 -31.29 -4.35 7.51
C ASP A 617 -31.47 -2.86 7.20
N ILE A 618 -30.50 -2.03 7.62
CA ILE A 618 -30.43 -0.62 7.26
C ILE A 618 -29.03 -0.33 6.70
N LEU A 619 -28.95 0.16 5.47
CA LEU A 619 -27.73 0.74 4.92
C LEU A 619 -27.80 2.25 5.12
N VAL A 620 -26.75 2.82 5.69
CA VAL A 620 -26.62 4.25 5.98
C VAL A 620 -25.57 4.86 5.07
N ASN A 621 -25.84 6.01 4.46
CA ASN A 621 -24.87 6.82 3.74
C ASN A 621 -24.67 8.16 4.46
N SER A 622 -23.39 8.51 4.77
CA SER A 622 -23.07 9.73 5.55
C SER A 622 -22.14 10.67 4.79
#